data_d2d3b8f44ddab446fc83b16d32d241f5
#
_entry.id   d2d3b8f44ddab446fc83b16d32d241f5
#
_cell.length_a   1.000
_cell.length_b   1.000
_cell.length_c   1.000
_cell.angle_alpha   90.00
_cell.angle_beta   90.00
_cell.angle_gamma   90.00
#
_symmetry.space_group_name_H-M   'P 1'
#
loop_
_entity.id
_entity.type
_entity.pdbx_description
1 polymer ?
#
loop_
_entity_poly.entity_id
_entity_poly.type
_entity_poly.pdbx_seq_one_letter_code
_entity_poly.pdbx_strand_id
1 'polypeptide(L)'
;MEYGKAWEFQRDLFRARSQNEIIDTFLILQHPPTYTFGRRSQAGRCILSEEKIPLNPPLLKGESSLTPPFRKGGVGGFDRSLSGEDIEHADIYWVDRGGGATYHGPGQIVGYPIMGLKEYTADLHAYLRMLEEVMMGALKDFQIESQRLKGYTGVWVGGEKIGSIGVRVIRGVTMHGFSLNVNNDLAPFEKIVPCNIRGVRMTSMSRILRTEIIMPEVEEGVTDHFARVFDVKMERVSNPLQPCLV
;
A
#
# COMPACT_ATOMS: atom_id res chain seq x y z
N MET A 1 -6.05 -2.72 -10.81
CA MET A 1 -6.98 -1.53 -10.67
C MET A 1 -6.14 -0.27 -10.63
N GLU A 2 -6.51 0.79 -11.35
CA GLU A 2 -5.85 2.11 -11.28
C GLU A 2 -5.83 2.65 -9.85
N TYR A 3 -4.71 3.25 -9.44
CA TYR A 3 -4.51 3.67 -8.06
C TYR A 3 -5.54 4.72 -7.58
N GLY A 4 -5.82 5.71 -8.43
CA GLY A 4 -6.81 6.75 -8.12
C GLY A 4 -8.20 6.17 -7.83
N LYS A 5 -8.66 5.24 -8.67
CA LYS A 5 -9.94 4.53 -8.48
C LYS A 5 -9.95 3.70 -7.20
N ALA A 6 -8.86 2.97 -6.92
CA ALA A 6 -8.74 2.19 -5.69
C ALA A 6 -8.75 3.09 -4.45
N TRP A 7 -8.11 4.25 -4.51
CA TRP A 7 -8.09 5.21 -3.41
C TRP A 7 -9.46 5.88 -3.19
N GLU A 8 -10.20 6.20 -4.24
CA GLU A 8 -11.59 6.66 -4.13
C GLU A 8 -12.47 5.60 -3.49
N PHE A 9 -12.35 4.37 -3.95
CA PHE A 9 -13.11 3.24 -3.40
C PHE A 9 -12.79 2.99 -1.92
N GLN A 10 -11.53 3.06 -1.52
CA GLN A 10 -11.15 3.01 -0.10
C GLN A 10 -11.82 4.11 0.73
N ARG A 11 -11.96 5.32 0.19
CA ARG A 11 -12.61 6.43 0.89
C ARG A 11 -14.12 6.22 1.04
N ASP A 12 -14.75 5.61 0.05
CA ASP A 12 -16.17 5.28 0.14
C ASP A 12 -16.41 4.18 1.18
N LEU A 13 -15.60 3.11 1.17
CA LEU A 13 -15.61 2.08 2.20
C LEU A 13 -15.31 2.66 3.59
N PHE A 14 -14.32 3.54 3.70
CA PHE A 14 -14.01 4.22 4.96
C PHE A 14 -15.20 5.01 5.51
N ARG A 15 -15.92 5.76 4.66
CA ARG A 15 -17.10 6.51 5.07
C ARG A 15 -18.19 5.57 5.57
N ALA A 16 -18.53 4.56 4.77
CA ALA A 16 -19.55 3.57 5.13
C ALA A 16 -19.18 2.81 6.42
N ARG A 17 -17.91 2.38 6.58
CA ARG A 17 -17.46 1.71 7.81
C ARG A 17 -17.45 2.64 9.03
N SER A 18 -17.09 3.91 8.84
CA SER A 18 -17.12 4.90 9.92
C SER A 18 -18.53 5.21 10.43
N GLN A 19 -19.53 4.96 9.61
CA GLN A 19 -20.97 5.09 9.93
C GLN A 19 -21.60 3.78 10.37
N ASN A 20 -20.81 2.68 10.42
CA ASN A 20 -21.26 1.31 10.68
C ASN A 20 -22.32 0.80 9.68
N GLU A 21 -22.29 1.30 8.44
CA GLU A 21 -23.16 0.86 7.35
C GLU A 21 -22.67 -0.44 6.69
N ILE A 22 -21.38 -0.73 6.82
CA ILE A 22 -20.76 -1.96 6.34
C ILE A 22 -19.86 -2.57 7.42
N ILE A 23 -19.61 -3.87 7.30
CA ILE A 23 -18.61 -4.60 8.10
C ILE A 23 -17.18 -4.28 7.62
N ASP A 24 -16.20 -4.77 8.33
CA ASP A 24 -14.81 -4.68 7.91
C ASP A 24 -14.59 -5.29 6.54
N THR A 25 -13.78 -4.63 5.74
CA THR A 25 -13.53 -5.02 4.34
C THR A 25 -12.04 -5.10 4.07
N PHE A 26 -11.60 -6.18 3.45
CA PHE A 26 -10.23 -6.34 2.99
C PHE A 26 -10.20 -6.36 1.46
N LEU A 27 -9.56 -5.35 0.86
CA LEU A 27 -9.32 -5.31 -0.58
C LEU A 27 -7.95 -5.92 -0.87
N ILE A 28 -7.91 -6.88 -1.79
CA ILE A 28 -6.67 -7.42 -2.33
C ILE A 28 -6.65 -7.19 -3.84
N LEU A 29 -5.58 -6.61 -4.36
CA LEU A 29 -5.51 -6.18 -5.76
C LEU A 29 -4.06 -5.94 -6.21
N GLN A 30 -3.91 -5.61 -7.50
CA GLN A 30 -2.67 -5.13 -8.11
C GLN A 30 -2.92 -3.77 -8.78
N HIS A 31 -1.89 -2.93 -8.82
CA HIS A 31 -1.91 -1.64 -9.53
C HIS A 31 -1.10 -1.69 -10.83
N PRO A 32 -1.41 -0.85 -11.82
CA PRO A 32 -0.47 -0.50 -12.87
C PRO A 32 0.73 0.24 -12.28
N PRO A 33 1.80 0.48 -13.07
CA PRO A 33 2.98 1.20 -12.62
C PRO A 33 2.62 2.54 -11.96
N THR A 34 2.93 2.67 -10.67
CA THR A 34 2.49 3.82 -9.85
C THR A 34 3.49 4.11 -8.73
N TYR A 35 3.93 5.37 -8.63
CA TYR A 35 4.66 5.86 -7.47
C TYR A 35 3.71 6.55 -6.50
N THR A 36 3.83 6.23 -5.20
CA THR A 36 3.07 6.92 -4.17
C THR A 36 3.98 7.52 -3.10
N PHE A 37 3.71 8.76 -2.75
CA PHE A 37 4.46 9.54 -1.76
C PHE A 37 3.59 9.76 -0.53
N GLY A 38 3.96 9.12 0.59
CA GLY A 38 3.24 9.22 1.84
C GLY A 38 3.60 10.49 2.64
N ARG A 39 2.97 10.68 3.80
CA ARG A 39 3.07 11.89 4.64
C ARG A 39 4.50 12.24 5.11
N ARG A 40 5.41 11.28 5.15
CA ARG A 40 6.82 11.49 5.52
C ARG A 40 7.73 11.69 4.31
N SER A 41 7.19 11.70 3.10
CA SER A 41 7.93 12.02 1.91
C SER A 41 8.32 13.48 1.91
N GLN A 42 9.61 13.76 1.80
CA GLN A 42 10.12 15.11 1.59
C GLN A 42 10.48 15.22 0.11
N ALA A 43 9.78 16.10 -0.58
CA ALA A 43 10.12 16.41 -1.95
C ALA A 43 11.62 16.78 -2.05
N GLY A 44 12.32 16.29 -3.07
CA GLY A 44 13.77 16.48 -3.22
C GLY A 44 14.68 15.53 -2.41
N ARG A 45 14.13 14.72 -1.49
CA ARG A 45 14.89 13.66 -0.78
C ARG A 45 14.44 12.24 -1.09
N CYS A 46 13.27 12.10 -1.72
CA CYS A 46 12.65 10.80 -1.98
C CYS A 46 12.93 10.26 -3.37
N ILE A 47 13.58 11.04 -4.23
CA ILE A 47 13.86 10.72 -5.63
C ILE A 47 15.35 10.80 -5.83
N LEU A 48 15.91 9.78 -6.49
CA LEU A 48 17.33 9.65 -6.74
C LEU A 48 17.74 10.14 -8.15
N SER A 49 16.77 10.40 -9.04
CA SER A 49 17.04 10.98 -10.37
C SER A 49 17.34 12.48 -10.25
N GLU A 50 18.29 12.98 -11.08
CA GLU A 50 18.66 14.40 -11.14
C GLU A 50 17.53 15.30 -11.67
N GLU A 51 16.44 14.71 -12.17
CA GLU A 51 15.26 15.40 -12.70
C GLU A 51 14.28 15.79 -11.59
N LYS A 52 14.00 17.08 -11.51
CA LYS A 52 13.14 17.68 -10.49
C LYS A 52 11.68 17.26 -10.71
N ILE A 53 11.14 16.39 -9.87
CA ILE A 53 9.70 16.29 -9.73
C ILE A 53 9.18 17.62 -9.15
N PRO A 54 8.12 18.23 -9.74
CA PRO A 54 7.58 19.48 -9.23
C PRO A 54 7.22 19.35 -7.76
N LEU A 55 7.81 20.20 -6.96
CA LEU A 55 7.59 20.30 -5.53
C LEU A 55 6.22 20.90 -5.27
N ASN A 56 5.31 20.11 -4.72
CA ASN A 56 4.10 20.58 -4.05
C ASN A 56 2.96 21.13 -4.94
N PRO A 57 1.77 20.50 -4.93
CA PRO A 57 0.58 21.30 -5.10
C PRO A 57 0.52 22.25 -3.89
N PRO A 58 0.23 23.56 -4.09
CA PRO A 58 0.15 24.50 -2.98
C PRO A 58 -0.91 24.02 -2.00
N LEU A 59 -0.52 23.74 -0.77
CA LEU A 59 -1.42 23.66 0.36
C LEU A 59 -2.07 25.03 0.48
N LEU A 60 -3.31 25.16 0.07
CA LEU A 60 -4.10 26.34 0.34
C LEU A 60 -4.18 26.51 1.85
N LYS A 61 -3.56 27.57 2.35
CA LYS A 61 -3.65 27.98 3.74
C LYS A 61 -5.13 28.21 4.06
N GLY A 62 -5.69 27.44 4.98
CA GLY A 62 -6.93 27.80 5.64
C GLY A 62 -8.06 26.81 5.72
N GLU A 63 -7.90 25.54 5.34
CA GLU A 63 -8.97 24.56 5.55
C GLU A 63 -8.56 23.47 6.56
N SER A 64 -9.05 23.64 7.79
CA SER A 64 -9.15 22.61 8.81
C SER A 64 -10.36 21.71 8.51
N SER A 65 -10.44 21.09 7.34
CA SER A 65 -11.48 20.16 7.01
C SER A 65 -10.90 18.83 6.50
N LEU A 66 -11.58 17.77 6.82
CA LEU A 66 -11.25 16.36 6.59
C LEU A 66 -11.16 15.94 5.10
N THR A 67 -11.15 16.89 4.20
CA THR A 67 -11.06 16.67 2.76
C THR A 67 -9.83 17.39 2.21
N PRO A 68 -8.87 16.68 1.57
CA PRO A 68 -7.97 17.35 0.66
C PRO A 68 -8.79 18.03 -0.46
N PRO A 69 -8.37 19.19 -0.97
CA PRO A 69 -9.12 19.90 -1.99
C PRO A 69 -9.11 19.07 -3.29
N PHE A 70 -10.18 18.31 -3.51
CA PHE A 70 -10.47 17.72 -4.79
C PHE A 70 -11.24 18.75 -5.63
N ARG A 71 -10.58 19.37 -6.58
CA ARG A 71 -11.28 19.93 -7.73
C ARG A 71 -11.96 18.81 -8.49
N LYS A 72 -13.27 18.95 -8.71
CA LYS A 72 -14.01 18.14 -9.70
C LYS A 72 -13.28 18.23 -11.06
N GLY A 73 -12.92 17.08 -11.60
CA GLY A 73 -12.40 16.96 -12.96
C GLY A 73 -10.95 17.42 -13.06
N GLY A 74 -10.07 16.52 -12.78
CA GLY A 74 -8.68 16.70 -13.06
C GLY A 74 -7.91 15.60 -12.36
N VAL A 75 -7.51 14.58 -13.06
CA VAL A 75 -6.17 14.04 -12.90
C VAL A 75 -5.34 15.30 -12.72
N GLY A 76 -4.74 15.52 -11.53
CA GLY A 76 -3.88 16.68 -11.33
C GLY A 76 -2.88 16.68 -12.48
N GLY A 77 -3.06 17.65 -13.40
CA GLY A 77 -2.21 17.79 -14.55
C GLY A 77 -0.81 18.06 -14.05
N PHE A 78 -0.03 17.01 -13.92
CA PHE A 78 1.41 17.13 -13.88
C PHE A 78 1.85 17.56 -15.27
N ASP A 79 2.48 18.72 -15.33
CA ASP A 79 3.29 19.10 -16.46
C ASP A 79 4.20 17.90 -16.79
N ARG A 80 4.08 17.37 -18.01
CA ARG A 80 4.83 16.22 -18.53
C ARG A 80 6.30 16.53 -18.79
N SER A 81 6.92 17.36 -17.98
CA SER A 81 8.34 17.71 -18.11
C SER A 81 9.28 16.80 -17.30
N LEU A 82 8.86 15.57 -16.99
CA LEU A 82 9.77 14.52 -16.54
C LEU A 82 10.30 13.77 -17.76
N SER A 83 11.36 14.28 -18.36
CA SER A 83 12.09 13.61 -19.45
C SER A 83 13.12 12.64 -18.88
N GLY A 84 12.69 11.47 -18.48
CA GLY A 84 13.53 10.30 -18.25
C GLY A 84 12.81 9.09 -18.81
N GLU A 85 13.37 8.43 -19.78
CA GLU A 85 12.75 7.37 -20.60
C GLU A 85 12.09 6.23 -19.82
N ASP A 86 12.24 6.16 -18.50
CA ASP A 86 11.76 5.08 -17.64
C ASP A 86 10.72 5.47 -16.60
N ILE A 87 10.37 6.74 -16.42
CA ILE A 87 9.23 7.20 -15.59
C ILE A 87 8.04 7.50 -16.49
N GLU A 88 8.19 7.50 -17.80
CA GLU A 88 7.19 7.95 -18.78
C GLU A 88 5.84 7.21 -18.73
N HIS A 89 5.74 6.09 -18.01
CA HIS A 89 4.53 5.27 -17.98
C HIS A 89 3.98 4.98 -16.59
N ALA A 90 4.51 5.59 -15.53
CA ALA A 90 4.03 5.40 -14.16
C ALA A 90 3.26 6.62 -13.65
N ASP A 91 2.09 6.38 -13.08
CA ASP A 91 1.33 7.42 -12.39
C ASP A 91 2.01 7.84 -11.09
N ILE A 92 1.84 9.11 -10.69
CA ILE A 92 2.40 9.65 -9.45
C ILE A 92 1.28 10.19 -8.56
N TYR A 93 1.23 9.73 -7.30
CA TYR A 93 0.25 10.17 -6.31
C TYR A 93 0.89 10.61 -5.00
N TRP A 94 0.47 11.78 -4.52
CA TRP A 94 0.72 12.22 -3.15
C TRP A 94 -0.45 11.80 -2.29
N VAL A 95 -0.18 10.97 -1.29
CA VAL A 95 -1.21 10.29 -0.52
C VAL A 95 -1.02 10.48 0.98
N ASP A 96 -2.08 10.24 1.71
CA ASP A 96 -2.16 10.50 3.14
C ASP A 96 -1.77 9.29 4.04
N ARG A 97 -1.25 8.20 3.46
CA ARG A 97 -0.72 7.07 4.21
C ARG A 97 0.55 7.43 4.99
N GLY A 98 0.86 6.66 6.01
CA GLY A 98 2.16 6.70 6.67
C GLY A 98 3.31 6.28 5.74
N GLY A 99 4.53 6.61 6.15
CA GLY A 99 5.74 6.26 5.41
C GLY A 99 6.17 7.28 4.35
N GLY A 100 7.23 6.93 3.62
CA GLY A 100 7.82 7.70 2.53
C GLY A 100 7.35 7.24 1.15
N ALA A 101 8.24 7.35 0.15
CA ALA A 101 7.98 6.89 -1.21
C ALA A 101 7.90 5.37 -1.31
N THR A 102 7.07 4.87 -2.20
CA THR A 102 7.05 3.48 -2.66
C THR A 102 6.59 3.39 -4.11
N TYR A 103 6.77 2.22 -4.70
CA TYR A 103 6.31 1.88 -6.03
C TYR A 103 5.32 0.71 -5.97
N HIS A 104 4.31 0.75 -6.84
CA HIS A 104 3.38 -0.32 -7.11
C HIS A 104 3.39 -0.67 -8.59
N GLY A 105 3.26 -1.95 -8.93
CA GLY A 105 3.24 -2.40 -10.30
C GLY A 105 2.64 -3.79 -10.46
N PRO A 106 2.41 -4.25 -11.71
CA PRO A 106 1.93 -5.59 -11.99
C PRO A 106 2.82 -6.66 -11.35
N GLY A 107 2.22 -7.71 -10.81
CA GLY A 107 2.92 -8.75 -10.09
C GLY A 107 3.22 -8.40 -8.61
N GLN A 108 2.79 -7.25 -8.10
CA GLN A 108 2.84 -6.90 -6.69
C GLN A 108 1.44 -7.03 -6.08
N ILE A 109 1.29 -7.79 -5.00
CA ILE A 109 0.05 -7.81 -4.23
C ILE A 109 -0.04 -6.59 -3.35
N VAL A 110 -1.20 -5.95 -3.34
CA VAL A 110 -1.52 -4.85 -2.45
C VAL A 110 -2.77 -5.19 -1.65
N GLY A 111 -2.66 -5.12 -0.33
CA GLY A 111 -3.75 -5.36 0.61
C GLY A 111 -4.18 -4.08 1.31
N TYR A 112 -5.47 -3.75 1.24
CA TYR A 112 -6.06 -2.59 1.92
C TYR A 112 -7.15 -3.03 2.91
N PRO A 113 -6.81 -3.23 4.20
CA PRO A 113 -7.81 -3.47 5.23
C PRO A 113 -8.50 -2.15 5.62
N ILE A 114 -9.82 -2.09 5.44
CA ILE A 114 -10.68 -0.99 5.88
C ILE A 114 -11.53 -1.54 7.04
N MET A 115 -11.09 -1.27 8.26
CA MET A 115 -11.61 -1.98 9.43
C MET A 115 -11.61 -1.12 10.69
N GLY A 116 -12.46 -1.46 11.63
CA GLY A 116 -12.53 -0.84 12.95
C GLY A 116 -11.35 -1.29 13.81
N LEU A 117 -10.26 -0.51 13.87
CA LEU A 117 -9.01 -0.91 14.52
C LEU A 117 -9.20 -1.38 15.98
N LYS A 118 -10.09 -0.74 16.73
CA LYS A 118 -10.31 -1.04 18.14
C LYS A 118 -10.92 -2.42 18.39
N GLU A 119 -11.54 -3.02 17.38
CA GLU A 119 -12.10 -4.36 17.46
C GLU A 119 -11.01 -5.44 17.51
N TYR A 120 -9.79 -5.11 17.09
CA TYR A 120 -8.65 -6.03 17.00
C TYR A 120 -7.52 -5.63 17.95
N THR A 121 -7.22 -4.35 18.04
CA THR A 121 -6.18 -3.82 18.93
C THR A 121 -6.37 -2.31 19.16
N ALA A 122 -6.01 -1.85 20.33
CA ALA A 122 -5.92 -0.42 20.62
C ALA A 122 -4.59 0.21 20.19
N ASP A 123 -3.59 -0.61 19.86
CA ASP A 123 -2.22 -0.16 19.55
C ASP A 123 -1.95 -0.26 18.03
N LEU A 124 -1.62 0.89 17.45
CA LEU A 124 -1.23 0.96 16.03
C LEU A 124 0.03 0.13 15.73
N HIS A 125 0.99 0.04 16.67
CA HIS A 125 2.19 -0.77 16.44
C HIS A 125 1.85 -2.26 16.42
N ALA A 126 0.94 -2.72 17.29
CA ALA A 126 0.44 -4.09 17.26
C ALA A 126 -0.25 -4.39 15.92
N TYR A 127 -1.09 -3.47 15.41
CA TYR A 127 -1.71 -3.61 14.10
C TYR A 127 -0.67 -3.75 12.97
N LEU A 128 0.37 -2.93 12.97
CA LEU A 128 1.45 -3.07 11.99
C LEU A 128 2.14 -4.43 12.09
N ARG A 129 2.33 -4.96 13.30
CA ARG A 129 2.88 -6.32 13.51
C ARG A 129 1.96 -7.43 13.02
N MET A 130 0.65 -7.24 13.15
CA MET A 130 -0.35 -8.17 12.57
C MET A 130 -0.25 -8.18 11.03
N LEU A 131 -0.13 -7.03 10.37
CA LEU A 131 0.07 -6.97 8.92
C LEU A 131 1.39 -7.60 8.46
N GLU A 132 2.46 -7.45 9.24
CA GLU A 132 3.72 -8.15 8.97
C GLU A 132 3.54 -9.66 9.10
N GLU A 133 2.81 -10.14 10.12
CA GLU A 133 2.53 -11.55 10.33
C GLU A 133 1.77 -12.17 9.17
N VAL A 134 0.76 -11.46 8.63
CA VAL A 134 0.03 -11.87 7.42
C VAL A 134 0.99 -12.12 6.26
N MET A 135 1.86 -11.16 5.95
CA MET A 135 2.83 -11.31 4.86
C MET A 135 3.85 -12.41 5.14
N MET A 136 4.34 -12.52 6.37
CA MET A 136 5.32 -13.54 6.75
C MET A 136 4.72 -14.95 6.68
N GLY A 137 3.44 -15.10 7.07
CA GLY A 137 2.71 -16.34 6.93
C GLY A 137 2.56 -16.77 5.46
N ALA A 138 2.12 -15.85 4.61
CA ALA A 138 2.00 -16.13 3.18
C ALA A 138 3.36 -16.48 2.53
N LEU A 139 4.45 -15.81 2.92
CA LEU A 139 5.80 -16.17 2.46
C LEU A 139 6.25 -17.57 2.91
N LYS A 140 5.89 -17.96 4.13
CA LYS A 140 6.22 -19.25 4.69
C LYS A 140 5.57 -20.41 3.94
N ASP A 141 4.36 -20.23 3.41
CA ASP A 141 3.69 -21.23 2.59
C ASP A 141 4.50 -21.57 1.31
N PHE A 142 5.30 -20.61 0.83
CA PHE A 142 6.25 -20.77 -0.28
C PHE A 142 7.68 -21.09 0.19
N GLN A 143 7.87 -21.52 1.45
CA GLN A 143 9.18 -21.86 2.03
C GLN A 143 10.18 -20.67 2.02
N ILE A 144 9.70 -19.44 2.02
CA ILE A 144 10.52 -18.23 2.12
C ILE A 144 10.60 -17.82 3.60
N GLU A 145 11.76 -18.01 4.20
CA GLU A 145 12.04 -17.54 5.56
C GLU A 145 12.20 -16.02 5.57
N SER A 146 11.33 -15.35 6.29
CA SER A 146 11.28 -13.90 6.38
C SER A 146 11.33 -13.42 7.84
N GLN A 147 11.67 -12.16 8.03
CA GLN A 147 11.86 -11.58 9.36
C GLN A 147 11.45 -10.13 9.45
N ARG A 148 11.23 -9.68 10.67
CA ARG A 148 11.14 -8.27 11.01
C ARG A 148 12.53 -7.69 11.26
N LEU A 149 12.75 -6.45 10.84
CA LEU A 149 14.00 -5.77 11.16
C LEU A 149 13.74 -4.70 12.23
N LYS A 150 14.52 -4.74 13.34
CA LYS A 150 14.34 -3.81 14.45
C LYS A 150 14.46 -2.35 13.99
N GLY A 151 13.48 -1.53 14.34
CA GLY A 151 13.43 -0.11 13.96
C GLY A 151 12.79 0.16 12.59
N TYR A 152 12.47 -0.87 11.81
CA TYR A 152 11.86 -0.72 10.50
C TYR A 152 10.55 -1.49 10.40
N THR A 153 9.55 -0.88 9.78
CA THR A 153 8.26 -1.53 9.49
C THR A 153 8.31 -2.21 8.13
N GLY A 154 7.76 -3.42 8.06
CA GLY A 154 7.70 -4.25 6.87
C GLY A 154 8.40 -5.60 7.03
N VAL A 155 8.48 -6.38 5.97
CA VAL A 155 8.98 -7.76 5.96
C VAL A 155 10.26 -7.84 5.13
N TRP A 156 11.22 -8.65 5.60
CA TRP A 156 12.58 -8.72 5.07
C TRP A 156 13.02 -10.17 4.85
N VAL A 157 13.82 -10.40 3.81
CA VAL A 157 14.46 -11.69 3.50
C VAL A 157 15.92 -11.44 3.17
N GLY A 158 16.85 -12.07 3.89
CA GLY A 158 18.29 -11.93 3.63
C GLY A 158 18.81 -10.47 3.69
N GLY A 159 18.14 -9.60 4.46
CA GLY A 159 18.48 -8.16 4.55
C GLY A 159 17.89 -7.29 3.44
N GLU A 160 17.15 -7.84 2.50
CA GLU A 160 16.42 -7.13 1.46
C GLU A 160 14.93 -7.05 1.81
N LYS A 161 14.27 -5.95 1.44
CA LYS A 161 12.86 -5.72 1.79
C LYS A 161 11.94 -6.34 0.75
N ILE A 162 11.01 -7.21 1.20
CA ILE A 162 10.02 -7.86 0.34
C ILE A 162 8.61 -7.30 0.54
N GLY A 163 8.28 -6.87 1.76
CA GLY A 163 6.97 -6.33 2.11
C GLY A 163 7.05 -4.93 2.70
N SER A 164 6.17 -4.04 2.27
CA SER A 164 6.08 -2.66 2.74
C SER A 164 4.71 -2.38 3.36
N ILE A 165 4.67 -1.53 4.38
CA ILE A 165 3.43 -1.13 5.06
C ILE A 165 3.34 0.38 5.13
N GLY A 166 2.19 0.92 4.76
CA GLY A 166 1.87 2.32 4.91
C GLY A 166 0.38 2.49 5.16
N VAL A 167 -0.02 2.68 6.41
CA VAL A 167 -1.42 2.79 6.83
C VAL A 167 -1.77 4.20 7.26
N ARG A 168 -3.06 4.48 7.32
CA ARG A 168 -3.66 5.62 7.98
C ARG A 168 -4.81 5.15 8.86
N VAL A 169 -4.95 5.75 10.03
CA VAL A 169 -6.10 5.53 10.91
C VAL A 169 -6.77 6.87 11.17
N ILE A 170 -8.07 6.93 10.93
CA ILE A 170 -8.89 8.11 11.16
C ILE A 170 -10.13 7.69 11.93
N ARG A 171 -10.41 8.32 13.06
CA ARG A 171 -11.59 7.99 13.90
C ARG A 171 -11.71 6.50 14.23
N GLY A 172 -10.55 5.80 14.32
CA GLY A 172 -10.51 4.38 14.63
C GLY A 172 -10.69 3.44 13.43
N VAL A 173 -10.91 3.96 12.21
CA VAL A 173 -10.98 3.14 10.99
C VAL A 173 -9.68 3.23 10.20
N THR A 174 -9.22 2.09 9.71
CA THR A 174 -7.97 1.96 8.93
C THR A 174 -8.20 2.25 7.44
N MET A 175 -7.17 2.73 6.77
CA MET A 175 -7.08 2.92 5.32
C MET A 175 -5.67 2.60 4.83
N HIS A 176 -5.52 2.38 3.53
CA HIS A 176 -4.29 1.88 2.92
C HIS A 176 -3.92 0.52 3.53
N GLY A 177 -2.65 0.15 3.56
CA GLY A 177 -2.30 -1.16 4.08
C GLY A 177 -0.86 -1.55 3.77
N PHE A 178 -0.69 -2.63 3.02
CA PHE A 178 0.62 -3.20 2.72
C PHE A 178 0.76 -3.57 1.23
N SER A 179 2.01 -3.78 0.83
CA SER A 179 2.34 -4.39 -0.45
C SER A 179 3.37 -5.50 -0.26
N LEU A 180 3.23 -6.58 -1.02
CA LEU A 180 4.13 -7.73 -1.07
C LEU A 180 4.65 -7.89 -2.51
N ASN A 181 5.96 -7.84 -2.68
CA ASN A 181 6.59 -8.06 -3.97
C ASN A 181 6.57 -9.56 -4.31
N VAL A 182 5.89 -9.93 -5.38
CA VAL A 182 5.78 -11.32 -5.85
C VAL A 182 6.56 -11.50 -7.15
N ASN A 183 6.04 -11.01 -8.27
CA ASN A 183 6.65 -11.11 -9.60
C ASN A 183 7.00 -9.73 -10.21
N ASN A 184 6.72 -8.65 -9.50
CA ASN A 184 6.88 -7.31 -10.04
C ASN A 184 8.34 -6.95 -10.30
N ASP A 185 8.55 -6.10 -11.31
CA ASP A 185 9.83 -5.47 -11.56
C ASP A 185 10.27 -4.63 -10.34
N LEU A 186 11.53 -4.75 -9.97
CA LEU A 186 12.14 -4.06 -8.84
C LEU A 186 12.96 -2.83 -9.26
N ALA A 187 13.31 -2.69 -10.53
CA ALA A 187 14.09 -1.56 -11.04
C ALA A 187 13.45 -0.18 -10.74
N PRO A 188 12.10 -0.03 -10.77
CA PRO A 188 11.49 1.24 -10.41
C PRO A 188 11.77 1.71 -8.97
N PHE A 189 12.06 0.80 -8.04
CA PHE A 189 12.45 1.18 -6.68
C PHE A 189 13.81 1.87 -6.60
N GLU A 190 14.70 1.67 -7.57
CA GLU A 190 16.02 2.31 -7.64
C GLU A 190 15.93 3.81 -7.93
N LYS A 191 14.79 4.29 -8.45
CA LYS A 191 14.53 5.70 -8.75
C LYS A 191 14.07 6.51 -7.54
N ILE A 192 13.73 5.85 -6.43
CA ILE A 192 13.25 6.47 -5.20
C ILE A 192 14.09 6.05 -4.00
N VAL A 193 13.91 6.73 -2.87
CA VAL A 193 14.37 6.26 -1.56
C VAL A 193 13.20 5.54 -0.87
N PRO A 194 13.08 4.20 -1.02
CA PRO A 194 11.91 3.49 -0.53
C PRO A 194 11.77 3.65 0.99
N CYS A 195 10.58 4.04 1.45
CA CYS A 195 10.28 4.21 2.88
C CYS A 195 11.21 5.19 3.63
N ASN A 196 11.92 6.08 2.92
CA ASN A 196 12.97 6.96 3.45
C ASN A 196 14.19 6.20 4.05
N ILE A 197 14.43 4.96 3.64
CA ILE A 197 15.57 4.15 4.09
C ILE A 197 16.62 4.16 3.00
N ARG A 198 17.71 4.90 3.22
CA ARG A 198 18.83 4.95 2.25
C ARG A 198 19.53 3.60 2.18
N GLY A 199 19.86 3.17 0.96
CA GLY A 199 20.57 1.93 0.72
C GLY A 199 19.75 0.65 0.91
N VAL A 200 18.43 0.77 1.12
CA VAL A 200 17.56 -0.41 1.17
C VAL A 200 17.50 -1.05 -0.21
N ARG A 201 17.73 -2.35 -0.27
CA ARG A 201 17.47 -3.15 -1.46
C ARG A 201 16.12 -3.82 -1.36
N MET A 202 15.42 -3.88 -2.49
CA MET A 202 14.14 -4.56 -2.60
C MET A 202 14.35 -5.95 -3.20
N THR A 203 13.54 -6.90 -2.76
CA THR A 203 13.47 -8.24 -3.33
C THR A 203 12.03 -8.65 -3.60
N SER A 204 11.81 -9.79 -4.28
CA SER A 204 10.51 -10.39 -4.57
C SER A 204 10.56 -11.90 -4.40
N MET A 205 9.38 -12.53 -4.32
CA MET A 205 9.27 -13.99 -4.22
C MET A 205 9.92 -14.66 -5.43
N SER A 206 9.60 -14.16 -6.65
CA SER A 206 10.15 -14.73 -7.89
C SER A 206 11.67 -14.63 -7.97
N ARG A 207 12.25 -13.51 -7.47
CA ARG A 207 13.71 -13.34 -7.42
C ARG A 207 14.38 -14.34 -6.46
N ILE A 208 13.75 -14.59 -5.31
CA ILE A 208 14.29 -15.53 -4.31
C ILE A 208 14.18 -16.96 -4.82
N LEU A 209 13.03 -17.36 -5.35
CA LEU A 209 12.74 -18.74 -5.79
C LEU A 209 13.23 -19.02 -7.22
N ARG A 210 13.65 -17.98 -7.96
CA ARG A 210 14.12 -18.05 -9.35
C ARG A 210 13.09 -18.64 -10.33
N THR A 211 11.83 -18.39 -10.05
CA THR A 211 10.70 -18.84 -10.87
C THR A 211 9.55 -17.84 -10.76
N GLU A 212 8.72 -17.77 -11.76
CA GLU A 212 7.47 -17.03 -11.70
C GLU A 212 6.50 -17.71 -10.72
N ILE A 213 5.81 -16.92 -9.93
CA ILE A 213 4.89 -17.40 -8.88
C ILE A 213 3.45 -17.21 -9.36
N ILE A 214 2.62 -18.19 -9.09
CA ILE A 214 1.18 -18.14 -9.43
C ILE A 214 0.49 -17.14 -8.51
N MET A 215 0.15 -15.96 -9.04
CA MET A 215 -0.41 -14.85 -8.25
C MET A 215 -1.66 -15.24 -7.44
N PRO A 216 -2.66 -15.96 -7.98
CA PRO A 216 -3.82 -16.41 -7.21
C PRO A 216 -3.48 -17.24 -5.97
N GLU A 217 -2.44 -18.07 -5.99
CA GLU A 217 -2.00 -18.86 -4.82
C GLU A 217 -1.49 -17.94 -3.70
N VAL A 218 -0.76 -16.88 -4.05
CA VAL A 218 -0.28 -15.90 -3.06
C VAL A 218 -1.44 -15.05 -2.54
N GLU A 219 -2.39 -14.66 -3.39
CA GLU A 219 -3.60 -13.93 -2.99
C GLU A 219 -4.44 -14.75 -2.00
N GLU A 220 -4.59 -16.04 -2.23
CA GLU A 220 -5.26 -16.97 -1.33
C GLU A 220 -4.51 -17.10 -0.01
N GLY A 221 -3.20 -17.36 -0.05
CA GLY A 221 -2.36 -17.43 1.15
C GLY A 221 -2.41 -16.16 1.99
N VAL A 222 -2.32 -14.99 1.37
CA VAL A 222 -2.46 -13.70 2.05
C VAL A 222 -3.84 -13.56 2.71
N THR A 223 -4.91 -13.97 2.03
CA THR A 223 -6.28 -13.91 2.55
C THR A 223 -6.47 -14.85 3.73
N ASP A 224 -5.95 -16.07 3.65
CA ASP A 224 -6.02 -17.08 4.71
C ASP A 224 -5.23 -16.66 5.95
N HIS A 225 -4.03 -16.13 5.75
CA HIS A 225 -3.24 -15.61 6.86
C HIS A 225 -3.85 -14.36 7.46
N PHE A 226 -4.51 -13.51 6.66
CA PHE A 226 -5.27 -12.38 7.17
C PHE A 226 -6.42 -12.87 8.08
N ALA A 227 -7.20 -13.85 7.62
CA ALA A 227 -8.27 -14.45 8.41
C ALA A 227 -7.77 -14.99 9.76
N ARG A 228 -6.65 -15.74 9.75
CA ARG A 228 -6.04 -16.33 10.96
C ARG A 228 -5.49 -15.28 11.92
N VAL A 229 -4.76 -14.28 11.40
CA VAL A 229 -4.09 -13.27 12.24
C VAL A 229 -5.08 -12.32 12.91
N PHE A 230 -6.17 -12.01 12.21
CA PHE A 230 -7.22 -11.12 12.72
C PHE A 230 -8.37 -11.86 13.39
N ASP A 231 -8.34 -13.20 13.39
CA ASP A 231 -9.39 -14.09 13.93
C ASP A 231 -10.77 -13.76 13.34
N VAL A 232 -10.83 -13.67 12.00
CA VAL A 232 -12.05 -13.32 11.26
C VAL A 232 -12.40 -14.37 10.23
N LYS A 233 -13.69 -14.53 9.95
CA LYS A 233 -14.17 -15.30 8.81
C LYS A 233 -14.23 -14.40 7.58
N MET A 234 -13.55 -14.81 6.52
CA MET A 234 -13.56 -14.08 5.24
C MET A 234 -14.66 -14.60 4.33
N GLU A 235 -15.36 -13.65 3.70
CA GLU A 235 -16.32 -13.94 2.64
C GLU A 235 -16.00 -13.06 1.42
N ARG A 236 -15.97 -13.66 0.23
CA ARG A 236 -15.71 -12.93 -0.99
C ARG A 236 -16.99 -12.26 -1.48
N VAL A 237 -16.99 -10.94 -1.58
CA VAL A 237 -18.12 -10.16 -2.06
C VAL A 237 -17.75 -9.40 -3.34
N SER A 238 -18.72 -9.29 -4.28
CA SER A 238 -18.53 -8.55 -5.54
C SER A 238 -18.59 -7.03 -5.35
N ASN A 239 -19.38 -6.56 -4.40
CA ASN A 239 -19.52 -5.14 -4.06
C ASN A 239 -19.78 -4.96 -2.55
N PRO A 240 -18.75 -4.60 -1.77
CA PRO A 240 -18.86 -4.43 -0.33
C PRO A 240 -19.67 -3.19 0.10
N LEU A 241 -20.03 -2.28 -0.82
CA LEU A 241 -20.87 -1.13 -0.54
C LEU A 241 -22.37 -1.44 -0.69
N GLN A 242 -22.74 -2.61 -1.19
CA GLN A 242 -24.14 -3.05 -1.15
C GLN A 242 -24.47 -3.55 0.26
N PRO A 243 -25.55 -3.04 0.88
CA PRO A 243 -25.99 -3.59 2.16
C PRO A 243 -26.28 -5.08 1.98
N CYS A 244 -25.73 -5.90 2.87
CA CYS A 244 -26.15 -7.29 2.98
C CYS A 244 -27.66 -7.27 3.28
N LEU A 245 -28.47 -7.70 2.33
CA LEU A 245 -29.87 -8.00 2.59
C LEU A 245 -29.87 -9.21 3.53
N VAL A 246 -30.12 -8.94 4.82
CA VAL A 246 -30.36 -9.95 5.86
C VAL A 246 -31.73 -10.54 5.66
#